data_d9a442b8247ff946b416f54e70a833a5
#
_entry.id   d9a442b8247ff946b416f54e70a833a5
#
_cell.length_a   1.000
_cell.length_b   1.000
_cell.length_c   1.000
_cell.angle_alpha   90.00
_cell.angle_beta   90.00
_cell.angle_gamma   90.00
#
_symmetry.space_group_name_H-M   'P 1'
#
loop_
_entity.id
_entity.type
_entity.pdbx_description
1 polymer ?
#
loop_
_entity_poly.entity_id
_entity_poly.type
_entity_poly.pdbx_seq_one_letter_code
_entity_poly.pdbx_strand_id
1 'polypeptide(L)'
;MRLRGATELVNAFVGVQMDSSHPDVTLLDQAFAGWLEDWLGRPESERADPNAFMDTFGIAFGQSLVEGLGLEWKVVIDSDGAELAVHGDPGDFLVFPPNLVAKRFVARETSFLEPVYHEIARTLHDLREGNLPS
;
A
#
# COMPACT_ATOMS: atom_id res chain seq x y z
N MET A 1 11.63 5.88 16.88
CA MET A 1 10.48 5.73 15.95
C MET A 1 9.18 5.81 16.74
N ARG A 2 8.26 6.63 16.28
CA ARG A 2 6.96 6.81 16.93
C ARG A 2 5.85 6.37 15.98
N LEU A 3 4.84 5.69 16.52
CA LEU A 3 3.66 5.28 15.75
C LEU A 3 2.45 6.09 16.19
N ARG A 4 1.69 6.57 15.22
CA ARG A 4 0.42 7.28 15.45
C ARG A 4 -0.67 6.64 14.63
N GLY A 5 -1.87 6.56 15.21
CA GLY A 5 -3.03 6.09 14.47
C GLY A 5 -3.35 7.02 13.31
N ALA A 6 -3.67 6.45 12.16
CA ALA A 6 -3.95 7.20 10.93
C ALA A 6 -5.22 6.70 10.23
N THR A 7 -5.98 5.83 10.89
CA THR A 7 -7.16 5.20 10.28
C THR A 7 -8.20 6.23 9.84
N GLU A 8 -8.48 7.22 10.67
CA GLU A 8 -9.48 8.25 10.34
C GLU A 8 -9.04 9.10 9.14
N LEU A 9 -7.75 9.46 9.10
CA LEU A 9 -7.21 10.25 7.99
C LEU A 9 -7.31 9.48 6.67
N VAL A 10 -6.95 8.20 6.69
CA VAL A 10 -7.01 7.36 5.48
C VAL A 10 -8.46 7.12 5.07
N ASN A 11 -9.36 6.88 6.02
CA ASN A 11 -10.77 6.68 5.71
C ASN A 11 -11.37 7.93 5.06
N ALA A 12 -10.99 9.11 5.53
CA ALA A 12 -11.42 10.36 4.90
C ALA A 12 -10.90 10.46 3.46
N PHE A 13 -9.63 10.12 3.23
CA PHE A 13 -9.04 10.12 1.90
C PHE A 13 -9.76 9.13 0.98
N VAL A 14 -9.95 7.90 1.42
CA VAL A 14 -10.62 6.85 0.64
C VAL A 14 -12.06 7.26 0.31
N GLY A 15 -12.76 7.85 1.26
CA GLY A 15 -14.15 8.31 1.04
C GLY A 15 -14.26 9.41 0.00
N VAL A 16 -13.21 10.22 -0.18
CA VAL A 16 -13.20 11.32 -1.16
C VAL A 16 -12.70 10.84 -2.52
N GLN A 17 -11.66 10.00 -2.55
CA GLN A 17 -10.96 9.63 -3.78
C GLN A 17 -11.46 8.32 -4.38
N MET A 18 -12.09 7.47 -3.59
CA MET A 18 -12.48 6.11 -3.99
C MET A 18 -13.90 5.84 -3.49
N ASP A 19 -14.61 5.00 -4.22
CA ASP A 19 -15.90 4.52 -3.73
C ASP A 19 -15.71 3.76 -2.42
N SER A 20 -16.72 3.78 -1.56
CA SER A 20 -16.66 3.26 -0.20
C SER A 20 -16.41 1.74 -0.10
N SER A 21 -16.31 1.06 -1.23
CA SER A 21 -15.98 -0.36 -1.24
C SER A 21 -14.48 -0.57 -1.02
N HIS A 22 -14.16 -1.58 -0.24
CA HIS A 22 -12.82 -2.06 -0.04
C HIS A 22 -12.19 -2.47 -1.39
N PRO A 23 -11.01 -1.96 -1.73
CA PRO A 23 -10.42 -2.21 -3.03
C PRO A 23 -10.00 -3.67 -3.20
N ASP A 24 -10.39 -4.27 -4.32
CA ASP A 24 -9.92 -5.60 -4.69
C ASP A 24 -8.50 -5.50 -5.24
N VAL A 25 -7.58 -6.27 -4.68
CA VAL A 25 -6.17 -6.20 -5.05
C VAL A 25 -5.92 -6.61 -6.51
N THR A 26 -6.73 -7.50 -7.05
CA THR A 26 -6.63 -7.90 -8.47
C THR A 26 -7.00 -6.73 -9.38
N LEU A 27 -8.07 -6.01 -9.03
CA LEU A 27 -8.46 -4.82 -9.77
C LEU A 27 -7.43 -3.71 -9.65
N LEU A 28 -6.83 -3.55 -8.48
CA LEU A 28 -5.74 -2.58 -8.29
C LEU A 28 -4.54 -2.90 -9.17
N ASP A 29 -4.17 -4.18 -9.29
CA ASP A 29 -3.09 -4.59 -10.18
C ASP A 29 -3.38 -4.24 -11.63
N GLN A 30 -4.61 -4.50 -12.08
CA GLN A 30 -5.03 -4.18 -13.44
C GLN A 30 -5.01 -2.67 -13.69
N ALA A 31 -5.53 -1.91 -12.72
CA ALA A 31 -5.56 -0.45 -12.82
C ALA A 31 -4.15 0.14 -12.86
N PHE A 32 -3.25 -0.38 -12.04
CA PHE A 32 -1.87 0.09 -12.02
C PHE A 32 -1.17 -0.19 -13.34
N ALA A 33 -1.32 -1.41 -13.88
CA ALA A 33 -0.71 -1.79 -15.15
C ALA A 33 -1.24 -0.92 -16.30
N GLY A 34 -2.53 -0.68 -16.34
CA GLY A 34 -3.14 0.18 -17.37
C GLY A 34 -2.69 1.62 -17.25
N TRP A 35 -2.62 2.14 -16.02
CA TRP A 35 -2.14 3.49 -15.79
C TRP A 35 -0.67 3.64 -16.22
N LEU A 36 0.19 2.69 -15.87
CA LEU A 36 1.61 2.75 -16.21
C LEU A 36 1.81 2.68 -17.71
N GLU A 37 1.10 1.81 -18.40
CA GLU A 37 1.17 1.71 -19.86
C GLU A 37 0.79 3.03 -20.53
N ASP A 38 -0.32 3.63 -20.10
CA ASP A 38 -0.76 4.93 -20.62
C ASP A 38 0.28 6.02 -20.33
N TRP A 39 0.80 6.06 -19.11
CA TRP A 39 1.78 7.07 -18.70
C TRP A 39 3.07 6.95 -19.52
N LEU A 40 3.58 5.73 -19.72
CA LEU A 40 4.78 5.48 -20.54
C LEU A 40 4.55 5.76 -22.01
N GLY A 41 3.32 5.59 -22.49
CA GLY A 41 2.96 5.89 -23.89
C GLY A 41 2.86 7.36 -24.21
N ARG A 42 2.85 8.24 -23.20
CA ARG A 42 2.79 9.69 -23.41
C ARG A 42 4.19 10.26 -23.59
N PRO A 43 4.34 11.34 -24.40
CA PRO A 43 5.59 12.07 -24.43
C PRO A 43 6.00 12.53 -23.04
N GLU A 44 7.28 12.50 -22.74
CA GLU A 44 7.78 12.84 -21.40
C GLU A 44 7.28 14.21 -20.91
N SER A 45 7.20 15.19 -21.81
CA SER A 45 6.72 16.53 -21.47
C SER A 45 5.23 16.59 -21.12
N GLU A 46 4.47 15.56 -21.48
CA GLU A 46 3.02 15.48 -21.22
C GLU A 46 2.66 14.52 -20.08
N ARG A 47 3.67 13.92 -19.46
CA ARG A 47 3.43 13.00 -18.34
C ARG A 47 3.13 13.76 -17.07
N ALA A 48 2.05 13.34 -16.39
CA ALA A 48 1.73 13.86 -15.07
C ALA A 48 2.76 13.41 -14.03
N ASP A 49 2.87 14.17 -12.94
CA ASP A 49 3.71 13.79 -11.81
C ASP A 49 3.22 12.44 -11.26
N PRO A 50 4.06 11.40 -11.25
CA PRO A 50 3.62 10.08 -10.79
C PRO A 50 3.40 9.98 -9.29
N ASN A 51 3.91 10.93 -8.49
CA ASN A 51 3.86 10.83 -7.03
C ASN A 51 2.42 10.75 -6.50
N ALA A 52 1.51 11.53 -7.07
CA ALA A 52 0.10 11.49 -6.67
C ALA A 52 -0.52 10.13 -6.92
N PHE A 53 -0.18 9.50 -8.05
CA PHE A 53 -0.67 8.15 -8.36
C PHE A 53 -0.07 7.09 -7.46
N MET A 54 1.23 7.23 -7.13
CA MET A 54 1.89 6.30 -6.20
C MET A 54 1.24 6.34 -4.83
N ASP A 55 0.93 7.53 -4.34
CA ASP A 55 0.23 7.68 -3.06
C ASP A 55 -1.17 7.07 -3.13
N THR A 56 -1.90 7.33 -4.19
CA THR A 56 -3.26 6.79 -4.37
C THR A 56 -3.25 5.27 -4.41
N PHE A 57 -2.39 4.67 -5.23
CA PHE A 57 -2.29 3.21 -5.30
C PHE A 57 -1.77 2.61 -4.01
N GLY A 58 -0.82 3.27 -3.36
CA GLY A 58 -0.29 2.82 -2.08
C GLY A 58 -1.35 2.81 -0.99
N ILE A 59 -2.14 3.88 -0.90
CA ILE A 59 -3.22 3.96 0.09
C ILE A 59 -4.30 2.92 -0.21
N ALA A 60 -4.69 2.75 -1.47
CA ALA A 60 -5.67 1.75 -1.86
C ALA A 60 -5.19 0.32 -1.52
N PHE A 61 -3.94 0.03 -1.82
CA PHE A 61 -3.34 -1.27 -1.48
C PHE A 61 -3.29 -1.48 0.04
N GLY A 62 -2.84 -0.46 0.77
CA GLY A 62 -2.81 -0.52 2.23
C GLY A 62 -4.19 -0.74 2.83
N GLN A 63 -5.22 -0.11 2.27
CA GLN A 63 -6.59 -0.31 2.73
C GLN A 63 -7.05 -1.76 2.49
N SER A 64 -6.66 -2.38 1.38
CA SER A 64 -6.91 -3.80 1.15
C SER A 64 -6.28 -4.67 2.24
N LEU A 65 -5.06 -4.34 2.66
CA LEU A 65 -4.38 -5.05 3.74
C LEU A 65 -5.10 -4.86 5.08
N VAL A 66 -5.50 -3.63 5.37
CA VAL A 66 -6.20 -3.31 6.63
C VAL A 66 -7.50 -4.09 6.72
N GLU A 67 -8.32 -4.06 5.70
CA GLU A 67 -9.64 -4.70 5.71
C GLU A 67 -9.55 -6.22 5.55
N GLY A 68 -8.65 -6.69 4.70
CA GLY A 68 -8.52 -8.11 4.42
C GLY A 68 -7.75 -8.90 5.46
N LEU A 69 -6.81 -8.27 6.14
CA LEU A 69 -5.89 -8.96 7.06
C LEU A 69 -6.00 -8.48 8.51
N GLY A 70 -6.91 -7.54 8.79
CA GLY A 70 -7.13 -7.04 10.15
C GLY A 70 -5.97 -6.21 10.67
N LEU A 71 -5.40 -5.36 9.82
CA LEU A 71 -4.30 -4.49 10.18
C LEU A 71 -4.79 -3.07 10.48
N GLU A 72 -3.89 -2.19 10.90
CA GLU A 72 -4.23 -0.81 11.23
C GLU A 72 -3.29 0.16 10.53
N TRP A 73 -3.84 1.31 10.13
CA TRP A 73 -3.03 2.42 9.64
C TRP A 73 -2.31 3.09 10.80
N LYS A 74 -1.04 3.41 10.58
CA LYS A 74 -0.21 4.17 11.52
C LYS A 74 0.63 5.19 10.76
N VAL A 75 1.04 6.25 11.45
CA VAL A 75 2.08 7.14 10.96
C VAL A 75 3.35 6.82 11.73
N VAL A 76 4.40 6.49 11.03
CA VAL A 76 5.72 6.24 11.61
C VAL A 76 6.49 7.55 11.57
N ILE A 77 6.92 8.01 12.74
CA ILE A 77 7.64 9.27 12.88
C ILE A 77 9.05 8.99 13.38
N ASP A 78 10.03 9.47 12.64
CA ASP A 78 11.44 9.35 13.02
C ASP A 78 12.18 10.66 12.70
N SER A 79 13.51 10.63 12.78
CA SER A 79 14.34 11.82 12.52
C SER A 79 14.25 12.33 11.08
N ASP A 80 13.82 11.47 10.14
CA ASP A 80 13.72 11.81 8.72
C ASP A 80 12.32 12.29 8.32
N GLY A 81 11.35 12.26 9.24
CA GLY A 81 10.00 12.73 8.98
C GLY A 81 8.92 11.75 9.36
N ALA A 82 7.80 11.84 8.68
CA ALA A 82 6.62 11.00 8.93
C ALA A 82 6.26 10.21 7.69
N GLU A 83 5.91 8.93 7.85
CA GLU A 83 5.57 8.05 6.76
C GLU A 83 4.35 7.21 7.14
N LEU A 84 3.45 7.03 6.18
CA LEU A 84 2.23 6.26 6.37
C LEU A 84 2.53 4.76 6.27
N ALA A 85 2.08 4.00 7.25
CA ALA A 85 2.35 2.57 7.34
C ALA A 85 1.10 1.79 7.73
N VAL A 86 1.13 0.49 7.45
CA VAL A 86 0.14 -0.47 7.93
C VAL A 86 0.84 -1.37 8.96
N HIS A 87 0.22 -1.53 10.10
CA HIS A 87 0.80 -2.22 11.26
C HIS A 87 -0.09 -3.37 11.71
N GLY A 88 0.54 -4.43 12.20
CA GLY A 88 -0.16 -5.56 12.78
C GLY A 88 0.64 -6.28 13.85
N ASP A 89 -0.06 -6.95 14.76
CA ASP A 89 0.52 -7.81 15.78
C ASP A 89 0.26 -9.27 15.43
N PRO A 90 1.08 -10.19 15.92
CA PRO A 90 2.27 -9.99 16.76
C PRO A 90 3.50 -9.54 15.96
N GLY A 91 4.54 -9.13 16.68
CA GLY A 91 5.85 -8.86 16.11
C GLY A 91 6.01 -7.47 15.51
N ASP A 92 5.09 -6.54 15.75
CA ASP A 92 5.13 -5.18 15.19
C ASP A 92 5.37 -5.20 13.68
N PHE A 93 4.57 -5.97 12.97
CA PHE A 93 4.65 -6.08 11.53
C PHE A 93 4.33 -4.74 10.88
N LEU A 94 5.20 -4.24 10.03
CA LEU A 94 5.03 -2.95 9.35
C LEU A 94 5.22 -3.10 7.84
N VAL A 95 4.32 -2.45 7.10
CA VAL A 95 4.44 -2.29 5.65
C VAL A 95 4.24 -0.82 5.33
N PHE A 96 4.98 -0.29 4.38
CA PHE A 96 4.87 1.09 3.91
C PHE A 96 4.30 1.08 2.49
N PRO A 97 2.95 1.03 2.32
CA PRO A 97 2.36 0.79 1.01
C PRO A 97 2.71 1.84 -0.06
N PRO A 98 2.71 3.16 0.23
CA PRO A 98 3.11 4.12 -0.81
C PRO A 98 4.55 3.93 -1.27
N ASN A 99 5.46 3.66 -0.34
CA ASN A 99 6.87 3.43 -0.67
C ASN A 99 7.05 2.13 -1.46
N LEU A 100 6.30 1.08 -1.12
CA LEU A 100 6.33 -0.19 -1.83
C LEU A 100 5.92 0.01 -3.29
N VAL A 101 4.82 0.72 -3.53
CA VAL A 101 4.35 1.01 -4.89
C VAL A 101 5.36 1.87 -5.64
N ALA A 102 5.93 2.88 -4.99
CA ALA A 102 6.91 3.76 -5.61
C ALA A 102 8.16 3.00 -6.07
N LYS A 103 8.65 2.07 -5.26
CA LYS A 103 9.81 1.25 -5.63
C LYS A 103 9.53 0.38 -6.86
N ARG A 104 8.33 -0.20 -6.94
CA ARG A 104 7.94 -1.01 -8.10
C ARG A 104 7.76 -0.15 -9.35
N PHE A 105 7.23 1.05 -9.18
CA PHE A 105 7.13 2.01 -10.29
C PHE A 105 8.50 2.34 -10.88
N VAL A 106 9.49 2.62 -10.03
CA VAL A 106 10.85 2.92 -10.48
C VAL A 106 11.42 1.74 -11.27
N ALA A 107 11.13 0.51 -10.84
CA ALA A 107 11.57 -0.70 -11.52
C ALA A 107 10.70 -1.06 -12.73
N ARG A 108 9.62 -0.30 -12.99
CA ARG A 108 8.66 -0.56 -14.08
C ARG A 108 8.00 -1.94 -13.96
N GLU A 109 7.80 -2.40 -12.75
CA GLU A 109 7.13 -3.67 -12.50
C GLU A 109 5.61 -3.49 -12.45
N THR A 110 4.89 -4.49 -12.95
CA THR A 110 3.43 -4.57 -12.87
C THR A 110 3.02 -5.92 -12.31
N SER A 111 1.73 -6.07 -11.99
CA SER A 111 1.18 -7.34 -11.48
C SER A 111 1.89 -7.81 -10.20
N PHE A 112 2.26 -6.86 -9.34
CA PHE A 112 2.95 -7.15 -8.09
C PHE A 112 2.06 -7.06 -6.85
N LEU A 113 0.94 -6.35 -6.93
CA LEU A 113 0.10 -6.10 -5.75
C LEU A 113 -0.52 -7.39 -5.21
N GLU A 114 -1.09 -8.21 -6.09
CA GLU A 114 -1.69 -9.48 -5.69
C GLU A 114 -0.66 -10.45 -5.09
N PRO A 115 0.51 -10.70 -5.74
CA PRO A 115 1.53 -11.55 -5.14
C PRO A 115 2.04 -11.02 -3.80
N VAL A 116 2.27 -9.72 -3.68
CA VAL A 116 2.72 -9.12 -2.42
C VAL A 116 1.66 -9.26 -1.33
N TYR A 117 0.39 -9.03 -1.67
CA TYR A 117 -0.71 -9.22 -0.74
C TYR A 117 -0.70 -10.64 -0.16
N HIS A 118 -0.59 -11.65 -1.01
CA HIS A 118 -0.58 -13.05 -0.59
C HIS A 118 0.66 -13.39 0.26
N GLU A 119 1.80 -12.82 -0.07
CA GLU A 119 3.02 -13.00 0.72
C GLU A 119 2.86 -12.41 2.12
N ILE A 120 2.30 -11.20 2.22
CA ILE A 120 2.03 -10.56 3.50
C ILE A 120 1.02 -11.39 4.31
N ALA A 121 -0.05 -11.85 3.66
CA ALA A 121 -1.07 -12.68 4.31
C ALA A 121 -0.46 -13.96 4.89
N ARG A 122 0.41 -14.61 4.14
CA ARG A 122 1.10 -15.82 4.59
C ARG A 122 2.02 -15.54 5.78
N THR A 123 2.80 -14.46 5.70
CA THR A 123 3.69 -14.06 6.78
C THR A 123 2.92 -13.78 8.06
N LEU A 124 1.81 -13.05 7.97
CA LEU A 124 0.96 -12.77 9.12
C LEU A 124 0.33 -14.02 9.69
N HIS A 125 -0.12 -14.92 8.82
CA HIS A 125 -0.68 -16.20 9.27
C HIS A 125 0.35 -16.97 10.07
N ASP A 126 1.57 -17.09 9.59
CA ASP A 126 2.66 -17.79 10.25
C ASP A 126 3.01 -17.15 11.59
N LEU A 127 3.05 -15.81 11.66
CA LEU A 127 3.31 -15.08 12.89
C LEU A 127 2.20 -15.34 13.93
N ARG A 128 0.93 -15.30 13.50
CA ARG A 128 -0.23 -15.49 14.37
C ARG A 128 -0.34 -16.93 14.87
N GLU A 129 0.11 -17.89 14.07
CA GLU A 129 0.15 -19.31 14.46
C GLU A 129 1.41 -19.66 15.26
N GLY A 130 2.37 -18.74 15.38
CA GLY A 130 3.63 -18.99 16.07
C GLY A 130 4.57 -19.92 15.32
N ASN A 131 4.43 -20.01 14.00
CA ASN A 131 5.21 -20.91 13.16
C ASN A 131 6.59 -20.39 12.79
N LEU A 132 6.82 -19.09 12.93
CA LEU A 132 8.11 -18.50 12.60
C LEU A 132 9.02 -18.49 13.83
N PRO A 133 10.30 -18.78 13.68
CA PRO A 133 11.25 -18.65 14.77
C PRO A 133 11.33 -17.19 15.20
N SER A 134 11.32 -16.99 16.50
CA SER A 134 11.43 -15.67 17.09
C SER A 134 12.88 -15.16 17.07
#